data_2feada8f9502ea85a93573fa2d8c8086
#
_entry.id   2feada8f9502ea85a93573fa2d8c8086
#
_cell.length_a   1.000
_cell.length_b   1.000
_cell.length_c   1.000
_cell.angle_alpha   90.00
_cell.angle_beta   90.00
_cell.angle_gamma   90.00
#
_symmetry.space_group_name_H-M   'P 1'
#
loop_
_entity.id
_entity.type
_entity.pdbx_description
1 polymer ?
#
loop_
_entity_poly.entity_id
_entity_poly.type
_entity_poly.pdbx_seq_one_letter_code
_entity_poly.pdbx_strand_id
1 'polypeptide(L)'
;KPGSASQGIARTCGTIQKGPPRGVADRGWFSGWCMSFQVIPAIDLRCGRIVRLQQGDYVRETVFPDDPVELAQTYADAGAQWLHVDDLDGARSGRFANLAVIEAVARTGALKVQAGAGVRTTDDLRRLYSAGVTRVVVGSVVVQNPYATAIWIGQFEPDRLVLALDVRRQAGAWRLLVQGWAEDCCVQLDILAAHYARAGARHVLCTDIERDGALAGPN
;
A
#
# COMPACT_ATOMS: atom_id res chain seq x y z
N LYS A 1 12.40 8.16 -35.66
CA LYS A 1 12.78 7.15 -34.66
C LYS A 1 11.82 7.33 -33.49
N PRO A 2 11.03 6.36 -33.09
CA PRO A 2 10.19 6.48 -31.90
C PRO A 2 11.06 6.36 -30.65
N GLY A 3 10.84 7.32 -29.75
CA GLY A 3 11.59 7.52 -28.52
C GLY A 3 11.23 6.50 -27.45
N SER A 4 12.11 6.41 -26.55
CA SER A 4 12.18 5.64 -25.32
C SER A 4 10.85 5.45 -24.60
N ALA A 5 10.43 4.21 -24.49
CA ALA A 5 9.38 3.79 -23.56
C ALA A 5 9.77 4.21 -22.14
N SER A 6 8.89 4.96 -21.50
CA SER A 6 8.94 5.23 -20.07
C SER A 6 8.98 3.88 -19.34
N GLN A 7 10.11 3.55 -18.72
CA GLN A 7 10.18 2.39 -17.84
C GLN A 7 9.38 2.72 -16.58
N GLY A 8 8.10 2.36 -16.61
CA GLY A 8 7.16 2.54 -15.54
C GLY A 8 7.64 1.86 -14.25
N ILE A 9 7.50 2.57 -13.17
CA ILE A 9 7.77 2.10 -11.82
C ILE A 9 6.63 1.17 -11.43
N ALA A 10 6.73 -0.11 -11.71
CA ALA A 10 5.81 -1.09 -11.17
C ALA A 10 6.37 -1.62 -9.84
N ARG A 11 5.80 -1.21 -8.72
CA ARG A 11 5.86 -1.96 -7.47
C ARG A 11 4.86 -3.10 -7.58
N THR A 12 5.25 -4.32 -7.32
CA THR A 12 4.34 -5.46 -7.27
C THR A 12 3.72 -5.53 -5.89
N CYS A 13 2.47 -5.10 -5.75
CA CYS A 13 1.65 -5.37 -4.58
C CYS A 13 0.85 -6.65 -4.86
N GLY A 14 1.18 -7.74 -4.16
CA GLY A 14 0.43 -8.99 -4.25
C GLY A 14 -0.68 -9.04 -3.21
N THR A 15 -1.94 -9.10 -3.63
CA THR A 15 -3.06 -9.33 -2.72
C THR A 15 -3.43 -10.81 -2.74
N ILE A 16 -3.31 -11.48 -1.60
CA ILE A 16 -3.79 -12.85 -1.40
C ILE A 16 -5.25 -12.77 -0.93
N GLN A 17 -6.21 -13.04 -1.82
CA GLN A 17 -7.61 -13.20 -1.41
C GLN A 17 -7.84 -14.63 -0.89
N LYS A 18 -8.15 -14.76 0.40
CA LYS A 18 -8.71 -16.00 0.96
C LYS A 18 -10.22 -15.97 0.72
N GLY A 19 -10.74 -16.95 -0.02
CA GLY A 19 -12.17 -17.21 -0.10
C GLY A 19 -12.75 -17.66 1.26
N PRO A 20 -14.08 -17.58 1.46
CA PRO A 20 -14.72 -17.93 2.73
C PRO A 20 -14.48 -19.40 3.08
N PRO A 21 -14.37 -19.76 4.37
CA PRO A 21 -14.24 -21.14 4.79
C PRO A 21 -15.55 -21.89 4.48
N ARG A 22 -15.48 -22.85 3.57
CA ARG A 22 -16.58 -23.81 3.37
C ARG A 22 -16.45 -24.95 4.37
N GLY A 23 -17.61 -25.37 4.88
CA GLY A 23 -17.73 -26.39 5.90
C GLY A 23 -17.05 -27.71 5.51
N VAL A 24 -16.62 -28.41 6.55
CA VAL A 24 -15.96 -29.71 6.51
C VAL A 24 -16.89 -30.75 5.88
N ALA A 25 -16.59 -31.20 4.67
CA ALA A 25 -16.79 -32.55 4.13
C ALA A 25 -16.37 -32.55 2.66
N ASP A 26 -15.20 -32.95 2.28
CA ASP A 26 -14.96 -34.09 1.41
C ASP A 26 -13.45 -34.27 1.15
N ARG A 27 -13.01 -35.52 1.10
CA ARG A 27 -11.62 -35.89 0.85
C ARG A 27 -11.30 -35.77 -0.63
N GLY A 28 -10.67 -34.67 -1.01
CA GLY A 28 -10.17 -34.47 -2.36
C GLY A 28 -9.05 -33.44 -2.33
N TRP A 29 -7.82 -33.91 -2.27
CA TRP A 29 -6.62 -33.08 -2.37
C TRP A 29 -6.51 -32.55 -3.80
N PHE A 30 -6.35 -31.25 -3.95
CA PHE A 30 -6.12 -30.53 -5.21
C PHE A 30 -7.33 -30.32 -6.13
N SER A 31 -8.30 -29.49 -5.73
CA SER A 31 -9.15 -28.82 -6.71
C SER A 31 -9.28 -27.33 -6.40
N GLY A 32 -8.56 -26.50 -7.18
CA GLY A 32 -9.03 -25.17 -7.55
C GLY A 32 -8.71 -23.99 -6.65
N TRP A 33 -7.47 -23.83 -6.13
CA TRP A 33 -7.01 -22.52 -5.69
C TRP A 33 -6.51 -21.77 -6.92
N CYS A 34 -7.39 -21.13 -7.65
CA CYS A 34 -7.00 -20.14 -8.63
C CYS A 34 -6.54 -18.90 -7.85
N MET A 35 -5.26 -18.84 -7.54
CA MET A 35 -4.63 -17.60 -7.02
C MET A 35 -4.54 -16.64 -8.21
N SER A 36 -5.45 -15.69 -8.32
CA SER A 36 -5.31 -14.62 -9.30
C SER A 36 -4.26 -13.63 -8.80
N PHE A 37 -3.14 -13.56 -9.50
CA PHE A 37 -2.14 -12.52 -9.28
C PHE A 37 -2.58 -11.26 -10.00
N GLN A 38 -2.55 -10.12 -9.30
CA GLN A 38 -2.86 -8.81 -9.87
C GLN A 38 -1.69 -7.85 -9.65
N VAL A 39 -1.23 -7.23 -10.72
CA VAL A 39 -0.25 -6.13 -10.62
C VAL A 39 -1.01 -4.85 -10.29
N ILE A 40 -0.56 -4.15 -9.25
CA ILE A 40 -1.05 -2.84 -8.86
C ILE A 40 0.10 -1.85 -9.10
N PRO A 41 0.05 -0.99 -10.14
CA PRO A 41 1.04 0.05 -10.31
C PRO A 41 1.02 1.03 -9.14
N ALA A 42 2.16 1.67 -8.85
CA ALA A 42 2.30 2.60 -7.74
C ALA A 42 2.86 3.94 -8.21
N ILE A 43 2.39 5.02 -7.58
CA ILE A 43 2.87 6.39 -7.74
C ILE A 43 3.22 6.93 -6.35
N ASP A 44 4.45 7.39 -6.19
CA ASP A 44 4.89 8.12 -5.01
C ASP A 44 4.77 9.61 -5.28
N LEU A 45 4.08 10.35 -4.41
CA LEU A 45 3.87 11.79 -4.52
C LEU A 45 4.71 12.56 -3.52
N ARG A 46 5.41 13.60 -3.99
CA ARG A 46 6.11 14.58 -3.18
C ARG A 46 6.01 15.97 -3.79
N CYS A 47 5.56 16.95 -3.01
CA CYS A 47 5.33 18.32 -3.48
C CYS A 47 4.50 18.39 -4.77
N GLY A 48 3.45 17.58 -4.88
CA GLY A 48 2.56 17.50 -6.03
C GLY A 48 3.13 16.79 -7.26
N ARG A 49 4.35 16.23 -7.19
CA ARG A 49 5.04 15.58 -8.31
C ARG A 49 5.21 14.08 -8.07
N ILE A 50 5.35 13.34 -9.16
CA ILE A 50 5.71 11.93 -9.10
C ILE A 50 7.21 11.84 -8.84
N VAL A 51 7.56 11.05 -7.83
CA VAL A 51 8.94 10.84 -7.43
C VAL A 51 9.21 9.35 -7.19
N ARG A 52 10.47 9.01 -7.02
CA ARG A 52 10.95 7.75 -6.48
C ARG A 52 12.08 8.01 -5.51
N LEU A 53 11.96 7.46 -4.32
CA LEU A 53 13.05 7.44 -3.34
C LEU A 53 13.83 6.13 -3.46
N GLN A 54 15.15 6.19 -3.34
CA GLN A 54 15.96 4.99 -3.21
C GLN A 54 16.00 4.57 -1.74
N GLN A 55 15.44 3.41 -1.41
CA GLN A 55 15.36 2.88 -0.04
C GLN A 55 14.79 3.89 0.97
N GLY A 56 13.78 4.68 0.56
CA GLY A 56 13.14 5.69 1.41
C GLY A 56 13.98 6.95 1.70
N ASP A 57 15.15 7.09 1.08
CA ASP A 57 16.02 8.23 1.31
C ASP A 57 15.57 9.47 0.53
N TYR A 58 15.10 10.49 1.24
CA TYR A 58 14.62 11.75 0.68
C TYR A 58 15.70 12.58 -0.03
N VAL A 59 16.99 12.31 0.20
CA VAL A 59 18.09 12.96 -0.49
C VAL A 59 18.35 12.31 -1.84
N ARG A 60 18.04 11.02 -1.98
CA ARG A 60 18.18 10.23 -3.20
C ARG A 60 16.85 10.09 -3.94
N GLU A 61 16.34 11.25 -4.35
CA GLU A 61 15.07 11.37 -5.07
C GLU A 61 15.30 11.44 -6.59
N THR A 62 14.48 10.71 -7.33
CA THR A 62 14.31 10.88 -8.77
C THR A 62 12.92 11.46 -9.01
N VAL A 63 12.84 12.59 -9.72
CA VAL A 63 11.57 13.23 -10.09
C VAL A 63 11.21 12.83 -11.52
N PHE A 64 9.95 12.47 -11.74
CA PHE A 64 9.40 12.17 -13.06
C PHE A 64 8.59 13.36 -13.57
N PRO A 65 8.65 13.65 -14.88
CA PRO A 65 7.97 14.80 -15.46
C PRO A 65 6.47 14.57 -15.72
N ASP A 66 6.00 13.34 -15.54
CA ASP A 66 4.64 12.93 -15.85
C ASP A 66 3.63 13.60 -14.90
N ASP A 67 2.45 13.94 -15.44
CA ASP A 67 1.31 14.35 -14.61
C ASP A 67 0.68 13.12 -13.94
N PRO A 68 0.38 13.15 -12.63
CA PRO A 68 -0.18 12.00 -11.92
C PRO A 68 -1.51 11.49 -12.48
N VAL A 69 -2.37 12.38 -12.98
CA VAL A 69 -3.68 12.02 -13.54
C VAL A 69 -3.50 11.38 -14.92
N GLU A 70 -2.64 11.93 -15.77
CA GLU A 70 -2.34 11.38 -17.09
C GLU A 70 -1.65 10.01 -16.97
N LEU A 71 -0.73 9.85 -16.02
CA LEU A 71 -0.08 8.58 -15.78
C LEU A 71 -1.07 7.52 -15.26
N ALA A 72 -2.00 7.91 -14.38
CA ALA A 72 -3.06 7.01 -13.92
C ALA A 72 -3.95 6.54 -15.10
N GLN A 73 -4.29 7.43 -16.03
CA GLN A 73 -5.02 7.06 -17.24
C GLN A 73 -4.21 6.08 -18.11
N THR A 74 -2.91 6.34 -18.28
CA THR A 74 -2.02 5.44 -19.03
C THR A 74 -2.01 4.03 -18.44
N TYR A 75 -2.01 3.89 -17.10
CA TYR A 75 -2.10 2.58 -16.46
C TYR A 75 -3.47 1.93 -16.65
N ALA A 76 -4.55 2.70 -16.62
CA ALA A 76 -5.90 2.20 -16.90
C ALA A 76 -6.01 1.66 -18.34
N ASP A 77 -5.49 2.40 -19.31
CA ASP A 77 -5.48 2.02 -20.73
C ASP A 77 -4.62 0.75 -20.97
N ALA A 78 -3.59 0.54 -20.15
CA ALA A 78 -2.78 -0.67 -20.14
C ALA A 78 -3.48 -1.87 -19.43
N GLY A 79 -4.70 -1.69 -18.91
CA GLY A 79 -5.52 -2.76 -18.31
C GLY A 79 -5.37 -2.90 -16.79
N ALA A 80 -4.70 -1.97 -16.10
CA ALA A 80 -4.70 -1.95 -14.65
C ALA A 80 -6.12 -1.69 -14.11
N GLN A 81 -6.44 -2.29 -12.97
CA GLN A 81 -7.73 -2.08 -12.29
C GLN A 81 -7.58 -1.24 -11.01
N TRP A 82 -6.38 -1.23 -10.48
CA TRP A 82 -6.02 -0.54 -9.25
C TRP A 82 -4.80 0.34 -9.46
N LEU A 83 -4.70 1.39 -8.66
CA LEU A 83 -3.52 2.22 -8.52
C LEU A 83 -3.21 2.39 -7.03
N HIS A 84 -1.95 2.21 -6.66
CA HIS A 84 -1.44 2.57 -5.34
C HIS A 84 -0.83 3.96 -5.39
N VAL A 85 -1.19 4.82 -4.43
CA VAL A 85 -0.65 6.18 -4.33
C VAL A 85 -0.12 6.42 -2.92
N ASP A 86 1.16 6.74 -2.80
CA ASP A 86 1.78 7.14 -1.54
C ASP A 86 2.03 8.65 -1.49
N ASP A 87 1.45 9.33 -0.51
CA ASP A 87 1.78 10.72 -0.16
C ASP A 87 2.98 10.73 0.80
N LEU A 88 4.18 10.88 0.27
CA LEU A 88 5.42 10.85 1.06
C LEU A 88 5.53 12.06 2.00
N ASP A 89 5.01 13.21 1.61
CA ASP A 89 4.96 14.38 2.49
C ASP A 89 3.98 14.16 3.63
N GLY A 90 2.82 13.56 3.33
CA GLY A 90 1.82 13.18 4.32
C GLY A 90 2.32 12.13 5.28
N ALA A 91 2.99 11.09 4.79
CA ALA A 91 3.59 10.05 5.61
C ALA A 91 4.59 10.63 6.62
N ARG A 92 5.41 11.60 6.20
CA ARG A 92 6.39 12.25 7.05
C ARG A 92 5.78 13.24 8.05
N SER A 93 4.89 14.11 7.57
CA SER A 93 4.36 15.24 8.38
C SER A 93 3.09 14.90 9.16
N GLY A 94 2.38 13.84 8.78
CA GLY A 94 1.02 13.54 9.26
C GLY A 94 -0.04 14.50 8.72
N ARG A 95 0.28 15.25 7.66
CA ARG A 95 -0.65 16.17 6.99
C ARG A 95 -0.80 15.74 5.55
N PHE A 96 -2.02 15.70 5.04
CA PHE A 96 -2.30 15.30 3.66
C PHE A 96 -1.86 16.39 2.69
N ALA A 97 -0.56 16.43 2.40
CA ALA A 97 0.04 17.47 1.57
C ALA A 97 -0.38 17.33 0.10
N ASN A 98 -0.57 16.10 -0.37
CA ASN A 98 -0.91 15.81 -1.76
C ASN A 98 -2.38 15.34 -1.93
N LEU A 99 -3.29 15.62 -0.95
CA LEU A 99 -4.68 15.16 -1.00
C LEU A 99 -5.41 15.61 -2.27
N ALA A 100 -5.17 16.83 -2.74
CA ALA A 100 -5.80 17.34 -3.96
C ALA A 100 -5.41 16.52 -5.21
N VAL A 101 -4.16 16.06 -5.28
CA VAL A 101 -3.69 15.21 -6.38
C VAL A 101 -4.32 13.81 -6.26
N ILE A 102 -4.35 13.23 -5.07
CA ILE A 102 -5.00 11.94 -4.80
C ILE A 102 -6.48 12.01 -5.18
N GLU A 103 -7.18 13.08 -4.80
CA GLU A 103 -8.58 13.31 -5.15
C GLU A 103 -8.78 13.43 -6.65
N ALA A 104 -7.92 14.19 -7.34
CA ALA A 104 -7.98 14.34 -8.79
C ALA A 104 -7.84 13.00 -9.50
N VAL A 105 -6.86 12.18 -9.11
CA VAL A 105 -6.67 10.83 -9.65
C VAL A 105 -7.88 9.93 -9.35
N ALA A 106 -8.37 9.91 -8.11
CA ALA A 106 -9.50 9.06 -7.73
C ALA A 106 -10.80 9.44 -8.45
N ARG A 107 -11.04 10.72 -8.66
CA ARG A 107 -12.24 11.25 -9.34
C ARG A 107 -12.30 10.96 -10.84
N THR A 108 -11.19 10.58 -11.47
CA THR A 108 -11.25 10.11 -12.87
C THR A 108 -12.14 8.89 -13.03
N GLY A 109 -12.22 8.05 -11.98
CA GLY A 109 -12.95 6.78 -12.01
C GLY A 109 -12.30 5.70 -12.90
N ALA A 110 -11.16 6.01 -13.52
CA ALA A 110 -10.45 5.09 -14.42
C ALA A 110 -9.88 3.87 -13.66
N LEU A 111 -9.44 4.10 -12.42
CA LEU A 111 -8.84 3.08 -11.55
C LEU A 111 -9.45 3.13 -10.15
N LYS A 112 -9.51 1.99 -9.47
CA LYS A 112 -9.73 1.95 -8.02
C LYS A 112 -8.43 2.37 -7.34
N VAL A 113 -8.50 3.40 -6.49
CA VAL A 113 -7.33 3.96 -5.81
C VAL A 113 -7.20 3.38 -4.42
N GLN A 114 -6.03 2.84 -4.08
CA GLN A 114 -5.60 2.65 -2.70
C GLN A 114 -4.52 3.68 -2.36
N ALA A 115 -4.66 4.40 -1.25
CA ALA A 115 -3.76 5.49 -0.93
C ALA A 115 -3.25 5.45 0.51
N GLY A 116 -1.95 5.70 0.68
CA GLY A 116 -1.27 5.96 1.95
C GLY A 116 -0.87 7.43 2.04
N ALA A 117 -1.18 8.08 3.17
CA ALA A 117 -0.91 9.51 3.34
C ALA A 117 -0.62 9.89 4.81
N GLY A 118 -0.04 8.98 5.57
CA GLY A 118 0.29 9.24 6.97
C GLY A 118 -0.93 9.31 7.89
N VAL A 119 -1.91 8.45 7.67
CA VAL A 119 -3.14 8.34 8.49
C VAL A 119 -2.81 8.05 9.96
N ARG A 120 -3.38 8.82 10.87
CA ARG A 120 -3.19 8.69 12.31
C ARG A 120 -4.50 8.68 13.10
N THR A 121 -5.58 9.16 12.52
CA THR A 121 -6.89 9.31 13.16
C THR A 121 -8.02 8.75 12.31
N THR A 122 -9.18 8.53 12.95
CA THR A 122 -10.41 8.14 12.24
C THR A 122 -10.86 9.20 11.23
N ASP A 123 -10.63 10.48 11.52
CA ASP A 123 -11.00 11.57 10.60
C ASP A 123 -10.09 11.60 9.37
N ASP A 124 -8.85 11.17 9.49
CA ASP A 124 -7.96 11.01 8.33
C ASP A 124 -8.50 9.95 7.37
N LEU A 125 -8.98 8.82 7.91
CA LEU A 125 -9.64 7.79 7.10
C LEU A 125 -10.85 8.36 6.35
N ARG A 126 -11.72 9.09 7.07
CA ARG A 126 -12.91 9.70 6.47
C ARG A 126 -12.56 10.69 5.36
N ARG A 127 -11.53 11.50 5.55
CA ARG A 127 -11.06 12.46 4.54
C ARG A 127 -10.61 11.78 3.25
N LEU A 128 -9.82 10.70 3.34
CA LEU A 128 -9.39 9.94 2.17
C LEU A 128 -10.56 9.27 1.46
N TYR A 129 -11.51 8.67 2.21
CA TYR A 129 -12.71 8.10 1.60
C TYR A 129 -13.57 9.16 0.92
N SER A 130 -13.69 10.35 1.50
CA SER A 130 -14.41 11.49 0.88
C SER A 130 -13.72 12.00 -0.37
N ALA A 131 -12.40 11.87 -0.47
CA ALA A 131 -11.62 12.17 -1.67
C ALA A 131 -11.76 11.11 -2.78
N GLY A 132 -12.54 10.04 -2.57
CA GLY A 132 -12.78 8.99 -3.56
C GLY A 132 -11.83 7.79 -3.47
N VAL A 133 -10.96 7.71 -2.46
CA VAL A 133 -10.08 6.58 -2.24
C VAL A 133 -10.89 5.32 -1.93
N THR A 134 -10.64 4.24 -2.64
CA THR A 134 -11.35 2.96 -2.47
C THR A 134 -10.82 2.19 -1.26
N ARG A 135 -9.49 2.18 -1.06
CA ARG A 135 -8.82 1.57 0.08
C ARG A 135 -7.83 2.55 0.69
N VAL A 136 -7.85 2.67 2.00
CA VAL A 136 -6.85 3.47 2.72
C VAL A 136 -5.76 2.56 3.26
N VAL A 137 -4.52 2.94 3.01
CA VAL A 137 -3.32 2.27 3.51
C VAL A 137 -2.90 2.94 4.82
N VAL A 138 -2.81 2.15 5.88
CA VAL A 138 -2.38 2.59 7.20
C VAL A 138 -1.06 1.93 7.57
N GLY A 139 -0.05 2.72 7.88
CA GLY A 139 1.31 2.28 8.16
C GLY A 139 1.64 2.29 9.65
N SER A 140 2.43 3.25 10.12
CA SER A 140 2.97 3.29 11.49
C SER A 140 1.94 3.08 12.60
N VAL A 141 0.70 3.54 12.43
CA VAL A 141 -0.39 3.38 13.40
C VAL A 141 -0.73 1.90 13.64
N VAL A 142 -0.51 1.03 12.66
CA VAL A 142 -0.71 -0.42 12.77
C VAL A 142 0.11 -1.02 13.92
N VAL A 143 1.30 -0.48 14.14
CA VAL A 143 2.21 -0.92 15.21
C VAL A 143 2.04 -0.07 16.47
N GLN A 144 1.89 1.24 16.30
CA GLN A 144 1.83 2.19 17.42
C GLN A 144 0.51 2.14 18.18
N ASN A 145 -0.60 1.84 17.50
CA ASN A 145 -1.93 1.74 18.11
C ASN A 145 -2.75 0.57 17.52
N PRO A 146 -2.40 -0.67 17.85
CA PRO A 146 -3.09 -1.85 17.34
C PRO A 146 -4.57 -1.90 17.69
N TYR A 147 -4.94 -1.34 18.84
CA TYR A 147 -6.33 -1.31 19.30
C TYR A 147 -7.20 -0.42 18.40
N ALA A 148 -6.76 0.80 18.12
CA ALA A 148 -7.48 1.70 17.20
C ALA A 148 -7.59 1.09 15.80
N THR A 149 -6.50 0.49 15.30
CA THR A 149 -6.49 -0.15 13.98
C THR A 149 -7.48 -1.33 13.92
N ALA A 150 -7.57 -2.15 14.97
CA ALA A 150 -8.54 -3.25 15.03
C ALA A 150 -10.01 -2.72 15.02
N ILE A 151 -10.29 -1.60 15.71
CA ILE A 151 -11.59 -0.93 15.65
C ILE A 151 -11.88 -0.45 14.22
N TRP A 152 -10.91 0.15 13.53
CA TRP A 152 -11.09 0.63 12.16
C TRP A 152 -11.41 -0.49 11.18
N ILE A 153 -10.83 -1.68 11.33
CA ILE A 153 -11.14 -2.85 10.50
C ILE A 153 -12.64 -3.18 10.57
N GLY A 154 -13.24 -3.14 11.78
CA GLY A 154 -14.66 -3.37 11.95
C GLY A 154 -15.55 -2.20 11.52
N GLN A 155 -15.06 -0.97 11.66
CA GLN A 155 -15.84 0.26 11.43
C GLN A 155 -15.92 0.64 9.94
N PHE A 156 -14.84 0.43 9.17
CA PHE A 156 -14.71 0.90 7.78
C PHE A 156 -14.79 -0.23 6.74
N GLU A 157 -15.25 -1.39 7.10
CA GLU A 157 -15.24 -2.61 6.28
C GLU A 157 -13.83 -3.16 6.00
N PRO A 158 -13.60 -4.47 6.17
CA PRO A 158 -12.27 -5.06 6.02
C PRO A 158 -11.66 -4.91 4.63
N ASP A 159 -12.49 -4.74 3.59
CA ASP A 159 -12.05 -4.59 2.21
C ASP A 159 -11.58 -3.16 1.87
N ARG A 160 -11.83 -2.21 2.75
CA ARG A 160 -11.47 -0.81 2.54
C ARG A 160 -10.18 -0.38 3.25
N LEU A 161 -9.59 -1.26 4.06
CA LEU A 161 -8.39 -0.96 4.82
C LEU A 161 -7.25 -1.90 4.40
N VAL A 162 -6.07 -1.35 4.18
CA VAL A 162 -4.83 -2.07 3.90
C VAL A 162 -3.84 -1.78 5.02
N LEU A 163 -3.31 -2.81 5.66
CA LEU A 163 -2.31 -2.67 6.71
C LEU A 163 -0.92 -2.70 6.07
N ALA A 164 -0.18 -1.60 6.12
CA ALA A 164 1.19 -1.54 5.65
C ALA A 164 2.14 -2.01 6.75
N LEU A 165 2.92 -3.03 6.42
CA LEU A 165 3.90 -3.67 7.29
C LEU A 165 5.26 -3.57 6.61
N ASP A 166 6.05 -2.59 7.02
CA ASP A 166 7.41 -2.39 6.51
C ASP A 166 8.38 -3.22 7.34
N VAL A 167 9.07 -4.13 6.67
CA VAL A 167 9.89 -5.14 7.33
C VAL A 167 11.35 -5.09 6.88
N ARG A 168 12.24 -5.47 7.79
CA ARG A 168 13.66 -5.72 7.54
C ARG A 168 14.04 -7.08 8.13
N ARG A 169 14.89 -7.80 7.44
CA ARG A 169 15.43 -9.05 7.97
C ARG A 169 16.59 -8.78 8.92
N GLN A 170 16.47 -9.18 10.18
CA GLN A 170 17.50 -9.00 11.20
C GLN A 170 17.64 -10.27 12.05
N ALA A 171 18.85 -10.78 12.18
CA ALA A 171 19.14 -12.00 12.96
C ALA A 171 18.22 -13.20 12.63
N GLY A 172 17.87 -13.37 11.36
CA GLY A 172 17.00 -14.48 10.89
C GLY A 172 15.49 -14.26 11.06
N ALA A 173 15.05 -13.16 11.70
CA ALA A 173 13.65 -12.81 11.89
C ALA A 173 13.26 -11.57 11.06
N TRP A 174 11.97 -11.46 10.71
CA TRP A 174 11.41 -10.26 10.11
C TRP A 174 10.99 -9.29 11.21
N ARG A 175 11.61 -8.10 11.23
CA ARG A 175 11.34 -7.01 12.16
C ARG A 175 10.51 -5.94 11.49
N LEU A 176 9.53 -5.39 12.22
CA LEU A 176 8.71 -4.28 11.76
C LEU A 176 9.41 -2.96 12.07
N LEU A 177 9.37 -2.04 11.10
CA LEU A 177 9.86 -0.68 11.26
C LEU A 177 8.70 0.32 11.14
N VAL A 178 8.85 1.43 11.84
CA VAL A 178 7.87 2.52 11.88
C VAL A 178 8.54 3.87 11.62
N GLN A 179 7.74 4.94 11.51
CA GLN A 179 8.20 6.31 11.30
C GLN A 179 9.13 6.48 10.09
N GLY A 180 8.70 5.97 8.91
CA GLY A 180 9.53 6.05 7.71
C GLY A 180 10.83 5.25 7.84
N TRP A 181 10.74 4.09 8.50
CA TRP A 181 11.83 3.10 8.69
C TRP A 181 12.91 3.51 9.69
N ALA A 182 12.68 4.56 10.47
CA ALA A 182 13.65 5.09 11.42
C ALA A 182 13.73 4.30 12.73
N GLU A 183 12.65 3.61 13.13
CA GLU A 183 12.57 2.95 14.41
C GLU A 183 12.19 1.47 14.27
N ASP A 184 12.96 0.59 14.91
CA ASP A 184 12.61 -0.82 15.15
C ASP A 184 11.67 -0.90 16.35
N CYS A 185 10.46 -1.40 16.13
CA CYS A 185 9.45 -1.47 17.19
C CYS A 185 9.53 -2.75 18.04
N CYS A 186 10.53 -3.61 17.84
CA CYS A 186 10.70 -4.89 18.52
C CYS A 186 9.51 -5.87 18.38
N VAL A 187 8.51 -5.56 17.55
CA VAL A 187 7.36 -6.42 17.30
C VAL A 187 7.68 -7.37 16.14
N GLN A 188 7.37 -8.65 16.33
CA GLN A 188 7.54 -9.65 15.28
C GLN A 188 6.35 -9.61 14.31
N LEU A 189 6.65 -9.79 13.03
CA LEU A 189 5.65 -9.74 11.95
C LEU A 189 4.52 -10.76 12.15
N ASP A 190 4.86 -11.99 12.51
CA ASP A 190 3.92 -13.09 12.69
C ASP A 190 2.93 -12.84 13.83
N ILE A 191 3.38 -12.24 14.93
CA ILE A 191 2.53 -11.88 16.08
C ILE A 191 1.50 -10.83 15.67
N LEU A 192 1.96 -9.78 15.00
CA LEU A 192 1.08 -8.69 14.58
C LEU A 192 0.12 -9.14 13.47
N ALA A 193 0.60 -9.93 12.51
CA ALA A 193 -0.23 -10.50 11.46
C ALA A 193 -1.34 -11.40 12.02
N ALA A 194 -1.01 -12.26 13.01
CA ALA A 194 -2.01 -13.08 13.68
C ALA A 194 -3.04 -12.26 14.47
N HIS A 195 -2.62 -11.15 15.09
CA HIS A 195 -3.52 -10.23 15.78
C HIS A 195 -4.56 -9.65 14.80
N TYR A 196 -4.11 -9.11 13.67
CA TYR A 196 -5.01 -8.49 12.70
C TYR A 196 -5.83 -9.50 11.90
N ALA A 197 -5.32 -10.70 11.67
CA ALA A 197 -6.11 -11.77 11.07
C ALA A 197 -7.34 -12.12 11.93
N ARG A 198 -7.17 -12.14 13.28
CA ARG A 198 -8.29 -12.33 14.22
C ARG A 198 -9.26 -11.15 14.23
N ALA A 199 -8.76 -9.92 14.02
CA ALA A 199 -9.58 -8.73 13.89
C ALA A 199 -10.33 -8.65 12.55
N GLY A 200 -10.07 -9.57 11.62
CA GLY A 200 -10.74 -9.65 10.32
C GLY A 200 -10.08 -8.86 9.20
N ALA A 201 -8.82 -8.46 9.36
CA ALA A 201 -8.07 -7.80 8.29
C ALA A 201 -7.98 -8.68 7.04
N ARG A 202 -8.17 -8.08 5.85
CA ARG A 202 -8.16 -8.78 4.56
C ARG A 202 -7.00 -8.41 3.66
N HIS A 203 -6.46 -7.20 3.82
CA HIS A 203 -5.42 -6.68 2.95
C HIS A 203 -4.19 -6.26 3.75
N VAL A 204 -3.04 -6.72 3.30
CA VAL A 204 -1.74 -6.37 3.86
C VAL A 204 -0.84 -5.92 2.70
N LEU A 205 -0.18 -4.79 2.87
CA LEU A 205 0.95 -4.35 2.05
C LEU A 205 2.22 -4.66 2.84
N CYS A 206 3.06 -5.54 2.33
CA CYS A 206 4.32 -5.89 3.00
C CYS A 206 5.49 -5.38 2.16
N THR A 207 6.31 -4.49 2.73
CA THR A 207 7.47 -3.90 2.08
C THR A 207 8.75 -4.44 2.69
N ASP A 208 9.57 -5.13 1.89
CA ASP A 208 10.97 -5.38 2.25
C ASP A 208 11.79 -4.12 1.97
N ILE A 209 12.10 -3.37 3.01
CA ILE A 209 12.75 -2.07 2.90
C ILE A 209 14.20 -2.14 2.36
N GLU A 210 14.84 -3.30 2.43
CA GLU A 210 16.19 -3.49 1.87
C GLU A 210 16.15 -3.60 0.34
N ARG A 211 15.00 -4.01 -0.20
CA ARG A 211 14.78 -4.16 -1.65
C ARG A 211 14.00 -3.01 -2.27
N ASP A 212 13.26 -2.26 -1.47
CA ASP A 212 12.47 -1.14 -1.97
C ASP A 212 13.36 -0.07 -2.61
N GLY A 213 13.01 0.30 -3.84
CA GLY A 213 13.80 1.27 -4.62
C GLY A 213 15.16 0.76 -5.11
N ALA A 214 15.60 -0.46 -4.77
CA ALA A 214 16.93 -0.97 -5.12
C ALA A 214 17.02 -1.59 -6.53
N LEU A 215 15.87 -1.78 -7.23
CA LEU A 215 15.81 -2.47 -8.54
C LEU A 215 16.40 -3.89 -8.54
N ALA A 216 16.41 -4.54 -7.38
CA ALA A 216 16.99 -5.88 -7.20
C ALA A 216 15.98 -7.02 -7.43
N GLY A 217 14.79 -6.71 -7.95
CA GLY A 217 13.69 -7.66 -8.13
C GLY A 217 12.91 -7.93 -6.84
N PRO A 218 11.84 -8.72 -6.92
CA PRO A 218 11.03 -9.09 -5.76
C PRO A 218 11.81 -9.98 -4.78
N ASN A 219 11.28 -10.08 -3.57
CA ASN A 219 11.82 -10.97 -2.53
C ASN A 219 11.15 -12.35 -2.62
#